data_85db01ec2adfa16325246c57199288c1
#
_entry.id   85db01ec2adfa16325246c57199288c1
#
_cell.length_a   1.000
_cell.length_b   1.000
_cell.length_c   1.000
_cell.angle_alpha   90.00
_cell.angle_beta   90.00
_cell.angle_gamma   90.00
#
_symmetry.space_group_name_H-M   'P 1'
#
loop_
_entity.id
_entity.type
_entity.pdbx_description
1 polymer ?
#
loop_
_entity_poly.entity_id
_entity_poly.type
_entity_poly.pdbx_seq_one_letter_code
_entity_poly.pdbx_strand_id
1 'polypeptide(L)'
;MLEVSLPENVTVVVETGGATEWQNETVDPSCLERYVYQDEELSFVDSVPSASMGEASTLADFLDFCSTNYPADHTAVIFWDHGSGSASGVSFDEIYDYDSLTLDEIYNAFASVYELSEENPPLDLVGFDACLMATVDTASMLSDVASYMVASEETEPGNGWYYTGWLGALAEDPSMDGATLGTAICDSFQEGCEIYGTDDEITLSVIDLSRISPLLVAYDNLGREALSYACADPIFFSEFGRSALQSENYGGNTEDQGYTNMVDLGDLVNNSAALFTDTGTDVLSALEDCVVYKVNGPYREKSSGLSCYYSYSGNTDDFIQYASVGASDAFRYLYSYELSGSLDEDGIAYVSEMGYGELPEIPSLAEDGSGDYPLTLNDEGYAVMELDADTANLLKGVYFQLAYMDVEDDILLYLGRDNDIDMDWENGVFTDNFRGVWGSIDGNLCYMEIVYEGDDYNLYSVPVKLNGEDYHLRVVYDYSAEEFTILGARKGIDDNGMSDRNLIQLQPGDELTTIHYASTISGDDDFTPVEIDTFTVTENTTFEETEMGDGQFLMLFEMVDLKNESVYSDPIIFTVTDGEIEAEL
;
A
#
# COMPACT_ATOMS: atom_id res chain seq x y z
N MET A 1 -3.48 13.26 24.87
CA MET A 1 -2.44 13.09 25.92
C MET A 1 -2.70 14.01 27.12
N LEU A 2 -2.75 15.33 27.01
CA LEU A 2 -2.86 16.29 28.13
C LEU A 2 -4.14 16.19 29.00
N GLU A 3 -5.09 15.37 28.65
CA GLU A 3 -6.34 15.12 29.42
C GLU A 3 -6.22 13.90 30.35
N VAL A 4 -5.08 13.19 30.34
CA VAL A 4 -4.88 11.97 31.12
C VAL A 4 -3.98 12.24 32.32
N SER A 5 -4.47 11.94 33.52
CA SER A 5 -3.67 11.99 34.74
C SER A 5 -2.91 10.68 34.92
N LEU A 6 -1.60 10.68 34.66
CA LEU A 6 -0.74 9.51 34.81
C LEU A 6 -0.36 9.30 36.30
N PRO A 7 -0.33 8.05 36.78
CA PRO A 7 0.18 7.73 38.13
C PRO A 7 1.71 7.95 38.20
N GLU A 8 2.23 8.16 39.42
CA GLU A 8 3.65 8.45 39.67
C GLU A 8 4.64 7.39 39.12
N ASN A 9 4.19 6.19 38.85
CA ASN A 9 5.01 5.11 38.30
C ASN A 9 4.91 4.97 36.77
N VAL A 10 4.24 5.87 36.07
CA VAL A 10 4.20 5.97 34.61
C VAL A 10 4.82 7.29 34.17
N THR A 11 5.80 7.22 33.29
CA THR A 11 6.48 8.41 32.73
C THR A 11 6.44 8.33 31.22
N VAL A 12 6.01 9.38 30.55
CA VAL A 12 6.10 9.53 29.10
C VAL A 12 7.19 10.57 28.78
N VAL A 13 8.17 10.17 27.98
CA VAL A 13 9.24 11.06 27.52
C VAL A 13 9.04 11.27 26.02
N VAL A 14 9.11 12.50 25.57
CA VAL A 14 8.90 12.87 24.16
C VAL A 14 10.12 13.61 23.65
N GLU A 15 10.62 13.23 22.48
CA GLU A 15 11.55 14.04 21.71
C GLU A 15 10.84 14.58 20.46
N THR A 16 11.06 15.86 20.15
CA THR A 16 10.47 16.54 19.01
C THR A 16 11.54 17.06 18.07
N GLY A 17 11.33 16.90 16.78
CA GLY A 17 12.24 17.36 15.72
C GLY A 17 11.66 17.11 14.34
N GLY A 18 12.38 17.48 13.29
CA GLY A 18 12.09 17.13 11.91
C GLY A 18 11.10 18.04 11.18
N ALA A 19 10.15 18.67 11.85
CA ALA A 19 9.18 19.55 11.21
C ALA A 19 9.69 20.98 11.05
N THR A 20 9.46 21.59 9.90
CA THR A 20 9.80 23.00 9.62
C THR A 20 8.89 23.97 10.36
N GLU A 21 7.65 23.57 10.61
CA GLU A 21 6.65 24.34 11.38
C GLU A 21 5.87 23.41 12.30
N TRP A 22 5.63 23.84 13.53
CA TRP A 22 4.78 23.14 14.50
C TRP A 22 3.43 23.83 14.65
N GLN A 23 2.36 23.06 14.81
CA GLN A 23 0.99 23.57 15.03
C GLN A 23 0.78 24.19 16.42
N ASN A 24 1.84 24.41 17.18
CA ASN A 24 1.83 25.02 18.50
C ASN A 24 3.04 25.97 18.66
N GLU A 25 2.95 26.89 19.62
CA GLU A 25 4.01 27.88 19.92
C GLU A 25 5.04 27.36 20.94
N THR A 26 4.95 26.10 21.38
CA THR A 26 5.76 25.56 22.48
C THR A 26 7.03 24.92 21.96
N VAL A 27 6.98 24.21 20.84
CA VAL A 27 8.12 23.48 20.26
C VAL A 27 8.92 24.39 19.35
N ASP A 28 10.26 24.44 19.55
CA ASP A 28 11.18 25.20 18.71
C ASP A 28 11.67 24.33 17.52
N PRO A 29 11.32 24.65 16.26
CA PRO A 29 11.76 23.86 15.10
C PRO A 29 13.27 23.94 14.81
N SER A 30 14.01 24.83 15.48
CA SER A 30 15.44 25.01 15.22
C SER A 30 16.36 24.02 15.96
N CYS A 31 15.83 23.18 16.83
CA CYS A 31 16.56 22.21 17.64
C CYS A 31 15.69 21.01 17.97
N LEU A 32 16.29 19.94 18.47
CA LEU A 32 15.54 18.84 19.06
C LEU A 32 15.24 19.18 20.52
N GLU A 33 14.00 19.00 20.94
CA GLU A 33 13.58 19.27 22.31
C GLU A 33 13.03 18.02 22.99
N ARG A 34 13.35 17.86 24.28
CA ARG A 34 12.90 16.75 25.11
C ARG A 34 11.93 17.22 26.16
N TYR A 35 10.84 16.50 26.31
CA TYR A 35 9.77 16.80 27.25
C TYR A 35 9.45 15.58 28.08
N VAL A 36 8.95 15.81 29.29
CA VAL A 36 8.33 14.79 30.13
C VAL A 36 6.88 15.16 30.38
N TYR A 37 6.01 14.20 30.12
CA TYR A 37 4.61 14.32 30.46
C TYR A 37 4.34 13.68 31.82
N GLN A 38 3.92 14.48 32.77
CA GLN A 38 3.54 14.12 34.12
C GLN A 38 2.53 15.14 34.67
N ASP A 39 1.64 14.73 35.56
CA ASP A 39 0.68 15.62 36.24
C ASP A 39 -0.14 16.51 35.27
N GLU A 40 -0.58 15.96 34.13
CA GLU A 40 -1.33 16.66 33.07
C GLU A 40 -0.54 17.83 32.44
N GLU A 41 0.77 17.88 32.59
CA GLU A 41 1.65 18.91 32.05
C GLU A 41 2.79 18.29 31.23
N LEU A 42 3.03 18.84 30.04
CA LEU A 42 4.21 18.55 29.23
C LEU A 42 5.33 19.53 29.61
N SER A 43 6.28 19.06 30.39
CA SER A 43 7.37 19.86 30.94
C SER A 43 8.62 19.74 30.08
N PHE A 44 9.17 20.88 29.64
CA PHE A 44 10.47 20.92 28.96
C PHE A 44 11.58 20.44 29.87
N VAL A 45 12.47 19.58 29.37
CA VAL A 45 13.58 18.98 30.12
C VAL A 45 14.93 19.41 29.55
N ASP A 46 15.12 19.24 28.24
CA ASP A 46 16.39 19.47 27.58
C ASP A 46 16.21 19.85 26.11
N SER A 47 17.22 20.44 25.51
CA SER A 47 17.32 20.63 24.07
C SER A 47 18.72 20.29 23.58
N VAL A 48 18.78 19.61 22.41
CA VAL A 48 20.04 19.31 21.74
C VAL A 48 20.07 20.00 20.37
N PRO A 49 21.28 20.24 19.81
CA PRO A 49 21.38 20.86 18.49
C PRO A 49 20.56 20.07 17.46
N SER A 50 20.00 20.78 16.46
CA SER A 50 19.31 20.17 15.34
C SER A 50 20.16 19.07 14.70
N ALA A 51 19.55 17.92 14.50
CA ALA A 51 20.10 16.76 13.80
C ALA A 51 18.94 16.08 13.06
N SER A 52 19.22 15.29 12.02
CA SER A 52 18.16 14.56 11.31
C SER A 52 17.48 13.55 12.23
N MET A 53 16.14 13.57 12.23
CA MET A 53 15.32 12.54 12.87
C MET A 53 15.39 11.20 12.12
N GLY A 54 15.83 11.22 10.84
CA GLY A 54 16.11 10.04 10.03
C GLY A 54 17.44 9.34 10.34
N GLU A 55 18.30 9.89 11.19
CA GLU A 55 19.60 9.31 11.50
C GLU A 55 19.55 8.37 12.71
N ALA A 56 20.14 7.18 12.58
CA ALA A 56 20.28 6.21 13.68
C ALA A 56 20.92 6.81 14.95
N SER A 57 21.83 7.75 14.77
CA SER A 57 22.52 8.40 15.89
C SER A 57 21.61 9.31 16.71
N THR A 58 20.61 9.94 16.10
CA THR A 58 19.63 10.79 16.78
C THR A 58 18.70 9.93 17.63
N LEU A 59 18.17 8.86 17.06
CA LEU A 59 17.36 7.89 17.81
C LEU A 59 18.15 7.28 18.98
N ALA A 60 19.40 6.88 18.75
CA ALA A 60 20.25 6.29 19.78
C ALA A 60 20.51 7.26 20.96
N ASP A 61 20.73 8.55 20.68
CA ASP A 61 20.93 9.58 21.71
C ASP A 61 19.67 9.77 22.56
N PHE A 62 18.48 9.74 21.94
CA PHE A 62 17.20 9.78 22.66
C PHE A 62 16.98 8.53 23.53
N LEU A 63 17.24 7.35 22.99
CA LEU A 63 17.10 6.08 23.73
C LEU A 63 18.05 6.02 24.93
N ASP A 64 19.32 6.44 24.77
CA ASP A 64 20.31 6.52 25.86
C ASP A 64 19.89 7.54 26.92
N PHE A 65 19.36 8.72 26.49
CA PHE A 65 18.80 9.70 27.40
C PHE A 65 17.65 9.12 28.24
N CYS A 66 16.71 8.41 27.61
CA CYS A 66 15.58 7.77 28.29
C CYS A 66 16.05 6.70 29.28
N SER A 67 16.87 5.76 28.83
CA SER A 67 17.36 4.64 29.66
C SER A 67 18.20 5.10 30.84
N THR A 68 18.94 6.20 30.70
CA THR A 68 19.80 6.76 31.75
C THR A 68 19.01 7.57 32.77
N ASN A 69 18.05 8.41 32.32
CA ASN A 69 17.38 9.38 33.20
C ASN A 69 16.03 8.88 33.71
N TYR A 70 15.39 7.94 33.00
CA TYR A 70 14.07 7.39 33.32
C TYR A 70 14.05 5.86 33.24
N PRO A 71 14.93 5.17 34.02
CA PRO A 71 14.97 3.72 34.00
C PRO A 71 13.65 3.14 34.50
N ALA A 72 13.11 2.16 33.79
CA ALA A 72 11.84 1.49 34.10
C ALA A 72 11.98 -0.03 34.00
N ASP A 73 11.08 -0.76 34.69
CA ASP A 73 10.98 -2.21 34.56
C ASP A 73 10.27 -2.63 33.26
N HIS A 74 9.41 -1.74 32.73
CA HIS A 74 8.67 -1.91 31.47
C HIS A 74 8.88 -0.67 30.61
N THR A 75 9.18 -0.89 29.33
CA THR A 75 9.46 0.20 28.39
C THR A 75 8.79 -0.05 27.05
N ALA A 76 8.09 0.97 26.56
CA ALA A 76 7.56 1.02 25.19
C ALA A 76 8.18 2.19 24.44
N VAL A 77 8.46 2.01 23.15
CA VAL A 77 8.91 3.06 22.22
C VAL A 77 7.87 3.22 21.14
N ILE A 78 7.41 4.45 20.91
CA ILE A 78 6.43 4.78 19.88
C ILE A 78 7.06 5.78 18.91
N PHE A 79 7.10 5.40 17.63
CA PHE A 79 7.41 6.30 16.53
C PHE A 79 6.14 7.00 16.10
N TRP A 80 6.21 8.30 15.87
CA TRP A 80 5.08 9.11 15.44
C TRP A 80 5.51 10.05 14.32
N ASP A 81 5.13 9.73 13.09
CA ASP A 81 5.35 10.54 11.89
C ASP A 81 4.78 9.80 10.67
N HIS A 82 5.18 10.20 9.45
CA HIS A 82 4.96 9.42 8.24
C HIS A 82 5.75 8.10 8.28
N GLY A 83 5.20 7.08 7.62
CA GLY A 83 5.81 5.78 7.39
C GLY A 83 5.57 5.31 5.96
N SER A 84 6.48 4.49 5.44
CA SER A 84 6.43 3.97 4.07
C SER A 84 6.91 2.51 4.00
N GLY A 85 6.72 1.77 5.09
CA GLY A 85 6.97 0.34 5.15
C GLY A 85 8.44 -0.05 5.12
N SER A 86 8.72 -1.24 4.60
CA SER A 86 10.04 -1.87 4.69
C SER A 86 11.14 -1.11 3.97
N ALA A 87 10.83 -0.52 2.81
CA ALA A 87 11.85 0.07 1.95
C ALA A 87 12.31 1.46 2.43
N SER A 88 11.37 2.34 2.77
CA SER A 88 11.64 3.74 3.10
C SER A 88 11.60 4.04 4.61
N GLY A 89 11.06 3.13 5.42
CA GLY A 89 11.05 3.25 6.87
C GLY A 89 10.07 4.31 7.42
N VAL A 90 10.50 5.08 8.44
CA VAL A 90 9.65 5.97 9.23
C VAL A 90 10.41 7.25 9.64
N SER A 91 9.69 8.27 10.09
CA SER A 91 10.25 9.53 10.64
C SER A 91 10.99 10.38 9.61
N PHE A 92 10.25 10.88 8.63
CA PHE A 92 10.75 11.73 7.55
C PHE A 92 11.03 13.15 8.04
N ASP A 93 12.27 13.64 7.91
CA ASP A 93 12.70 14.93 8.41
C ASP A 93 12.64 16.02 7.33
N GLU A 94 11.67 16.93 7.40
CA GLU A 94 11.50 18.05 6.44
C GLU A 94 12.71 19.01 6.42
N ILE A 95 13.48 19.09 7.51
CA ILE A 95 14.63 20.00 7.65
C ILE A 95 15.87 19.43 6.95
N TYR A 96 15.94 18.09 6.86
CA TYR A 96 17.07 17.35 6.31
C TYR A 96 16.70 16.58 5.03
N ASP A 97 16.06 17.28 4.08
CA ASP A 97 15.72 16.75 2.74
C ASP A 97 14.87 15.45 2.79
N TYR A 98 13.96 15.34 3.77
CA TYR A 98 13.12 14.17 4.01
C TYR A 98 13.90 12.87 4.30
N ASP A 99 15.08 12.99 4.90
CA ASP A 99 15.83 11.85 5.43
C ASP A 99 14.95 11.05 6.42
N SER A 100 14.95 9.73 6.31
CA SER A 100 14.06 8.84 7.07
C SER A 100 14.81 7.71 7.77
N LEU A 101 14.30 7.25 8.90
CA LEU A 101 14.83 6.08 9.61
C LEU A 101 14.49 4.80 8.85
N THR A 102 15.48 4.22 8.17
CA THR A 102 15.39 2.89 7.58
C THR A 102 15.34 1.80 8.65
N LEU A 103 14.88 0.59 8.31
CA LEU A 103 14.85 -0.53 9.25
C LEU A 103 16.23 -0.85 9.84
N ASP A 104 17.29 -0.78 9.02
CA ASP A 104 18.67 -0.97 9.48
C ASP A 104 19.12 0.10 10.47
N GLU A 105 18.73 1.35 10.27
CA GLU A 105 19.05 2.45 11.17
C GLU A 105 18.31 2.35 12.50
N ILE A 106 17.03 1.96 12.48
CA ILE A 106 16.25 1.66 13.68
C ILE A 106 16.94 0.54 14.47
N TYR A 107 17.27 -0.57 13.82
CA TYR A 107 17.98 -1.69 14.45
C TYR A 107 19.31 -1.27 15.06
N ASN A 108 20.13 -0.54 14.29
CA ASN A 108 21.44 -0.07 14.75
C ASN A 108 21.34 0.88 15.94
N ALA A 109 20.32 1.73 15.98
CA ALA A 109 20.07 2.61 17.13
C ALA A 109 19.76 1.79 18.38
N PHE A 110 18.83 0.83 18.31
CA PHE A 110 18.53 -0.04 19.46
C PHE A 110 19.75 -0.89 19.89
N ALA A 111 20.48 -1.48 18.95
CA ALA A 111 21.67 -2.30 19.23
C ALA A 111 22.81 -1.49 19.85
N SER A 112 22.88 -0.17 19.63
CA SER A 112 23.89 0.70 20.23
C SER A 112 23.62 1.02 21.70
N VAL A 113 22.36 0.91 22.16
CA VAL A 113 21.92 1.32 23.51
C VAL A 113 21.58 0.11 24.37
N TYR A 114 20.99 -0.92 23.80
CA TYR A 114 20.50 -2.09 24.52
C TYR A 114 21.29 -3.37 24.19
N GLU A 115 21.32 -4.32 25.12
CA GLU A 115 21.75 -5.68 24.84
C GLU A 115 20.57 -6.48 24.27
N LEU A 116 20.56 -6.68 22.95
CA LEU A 116 19.47 -7.31 22.22
C LEU A 116 19.44 -8.83 22.43
N SER A 117 18.25 -9.41 22.55
CA SER A 117 18.05 -10.84 22.78
C SER A 117 16.64 -11.29 22.48
N GLU A 118 16.47 -12.28 21.62
CA GLU A 118 15.16 -12.91 21.34
C GLU A 118 14.53 -13.57 22.60
N GLU A 119 15.32 -14.11 23.54
CA GLU A 119 14.79 -14.73 24.77
C GLU A 119 14.27 -13.71 25.79
N ASN A 120 14.93 -12.53 25.85
CA ASN A 120 14.59 -11.46 26.78
C ASN A 120 14.85 -10.12 26.10
N PRO A 121 13.97 -9.71 25.21
CA PRO A 121 14.12 -8.42 24.52
C PRO A 121 14.06 -7.26 25.52
N PRO A 122 14.82 -6.17 25.30
CA PRO A 122 14.90 -5.06 26.23
C PRO A 122 13.63 -4.24 26.36
N LEU A 123 12.74 -4.31 25.36
CA LEU A 123 11.50 -3.54 25.32
C LEU A 123 10.27 -4.45 25.41
N ASP A 124 9.22 -3.97 26.04
CA ASP A 124 7.93 -4.67 26.06
C ASP A 124 7.18 -4.46 24.74
N LEU A 125 7.29 -3.27 24.14
CA LEU A 125 6.57 -2.91 22.93
C LEU A 125 7.33 -1.87 22.11
N VAL A 126 7.34 -2.06 20.78
CA VAL A 126 7.63 -1.00 19.80
C VAL A 126 6.37 -0.75 18.99
N GLY A 127 5.95 0.52 18.89
CA GLY A 127 4.77 0.93 18.17
C GLY A 127 5.09 1.94 17.09
N PHE A 128 4.33 1.89 16.01
CA PHE A 128 4.42 2.83 14.89
C PHE A 128 3.06 3.50 14.68
N ASP A 129 2.90 4.71 15.21
CA ASP A 129 1.82 5.64 14.85
C ASP A 129 2.22 6.26 13.50
N ALA A 130 2.26 5.44 12.48
CA ALA A 130 2.82 5.71 11.16
C ALA A 130 2.30 4.70 10.13
N CYS A 131 2.17 5.15 8.88
CA CYS A 131 1.65 4.35 7.76
C CYS A 131 2.53 3.12 7.45
N LEU A 132 1.92 1.99 7.07
CA LEU A 132 2.55 0.88 6.34
C LEU A 132 3.64 0.09 7.10
N MET A 133 3.81 0.27 8.41
CA MET A 133 4.92 -0.34 9.15
C MET A 133 4.66 -1.79 9.61
N ALA A 134 3.42 -2.32 9.47
CA ALA A 134 3.13 -3.72 9.82
C ALA A 134 3.57 -4.68 8.70
N THR A 135 4.87 -4.82 8.52
CA THR A 135 5.46 -5.72 7.52
C THR A 135 6.18 -6.90 8.18
N VAL A 136 6.29 -8.02 7.44
CA VAL A 136 7.11 -9.16 7.87
C VAL A 136 8.55 -8.74 8.14
N ASP A 137 9.08 -7.80 7.34
CA ASP A 137 10.46 -7.33 7.45
C ASP A 137 10.66 -6.50 8.73
N THR A 138 9.72 -5.58 9.05
CA THR A 138 9.73 -4.80 10.30
C THR A 138 9.63 -5.72 11.51
N ALA A 139 8.72 -6.69 11.48
CA ALA A 139 8.57 -7.66 12.56
C ALA A 139 9.83 -8.54 12.72
N SER A 140 10.48 -8.92 11.62
CA SER A 140 11.76 -9.62 11.61
C SER A 140 12.87 -8.82 12.28
N MET A 141 13.00 -7.54 11.91
CA MET A 141 14.00 -6.61 12.43
C MET A 141 13.85 -6.41 13.95
N LEU A 142 12.60 -6.40 14.47
CA LEU A 142 12.32 -6.16 15.88
C LEU A 142 12.36 -7.41 16.76
N SER A 143 12.63 -8.58 16.20
CA SER A 143 12.48 -9.89 16.89
C SER A 143 13.31 -10.04 18.17
N ASP A 144 14.45 -9.38 18.28
CA ASP A 144 15.31 -9.35 19.47
C ASP A 144 15.31 -8.00 20.21
N VAL A 145 14.51 -7.02 19.73
CA VAL A 145 14.39 -5.67 20.26
C VAL A 145 13.22 -5.55 21.24
N ALA A 146 12.07 -6.13 20.90
CA ALA A 146 10.83 -5.98 21.67
C ALA A 146 10.06 -7.29 21.78
N SER A 147 9.19 -7.38 22.80
CA SER A 147 8.28 -8.51 22.95
C SER A 147 7.09 -8.43 22.00
N TYR A 148 6.60 -7.20 21.75
CA TYR A 148 5.44 -6.92 20.89
C TYR A 148 5.72 -5.75 19.94
N MET A 149 5.09 -5.82 18.76
CA MET A 149 5.00 -4.71 17.81
C MET A 149 3.53 -4.30 17.65
N VAL A 150 3.28 -3.00 17.52
CA VAL A 150 1.97 -2.45 17.10
C VAL A 150 2.19 -1.58 15.87
N ALA A 151 1.53 -1.92 14.78
CA ALA A 151 1.69 -1.21 13.50
C ALA A 151 0.50 -1.44 12.56
N SER A 152 0.37 -0.57 11.56
CA SER A 152 -0.64 -0.64 10.51
C SER A 152 -0.06 -1.20 9.21
N GLU A 153 -0.86 -2.03 8.50
CA GLU A 153 -0.57 -2.47 7.12
C GLU A 153 -0.92 -1.38 6.10
N GLU A 154 -2.01 -0.62 6.35
CA GLU A 154 -2.49 0.46 5.50
C GLU A 154 -1.95 1.82 6.00
N THR A 155 -2.20 2.88 5.24
CA THR A 155 -1.97 4.25 5.69
C THR A 155 -2.85 4.56 6.91
N GLU A 156 -2.27 5.20 7.91
CA GLU A 156 -3.01 5.65 9.07
C GLU A 156 -3.62 7.04 8.81
N PRO A 157 -4.89 7.28 9.20
CA PRO A 157 -5.49 8.61 9.12
C PRO A 157 -4.72 9.67 9.92
N GLY A 158 -4.75 10.92 9.44
CA GLY A 158 -3.99 12.04 10.02
C GLY A 158 -4.29 12.37 11.49
N ASN A 159 -5.41 11.86 12.05
CA ASN A 159 -5.68 11.94 13.48
C ASN A 159 -4.73 11.08 14.33
N GLY A 160 -4.06 10.09 13.72
CA GLY A 160 -3.16 9.16 14.41
C GLY A 160 -3.82 8.39 15.54
N TRP A 161 -3.01 7.84 16.43
CA TRP A 161 -3.50 7.08 17.59
C TRP A 161 -4.22 7.97 18.60
N TYR A 162 -5.29 7.45 19.20
CA TYR A 162 -6.06 8.19 20.21
C TYR A 162 -5.39 8.11 21.58
N TYR A 163 -4.34 8.95 21.81
CA TYR A 163 -3.50 8.95 23.03
C TYR A 163 -4.30 9.13 24.32
N THR A 164 -5.45 9.78 24.31
CA THR A 164 -6.30 9.89 25.50
C THR A 164 -6.86 8.53 25.91
N GLY A 165 -7.23 7.70 24.95
CA GLY A 165 -7.81 6.37 25.20
C GLY A 165 -6.78 5.41 25.82
N TRP A 166 -5.72 5.07 25.10
CA TRP A 166 -4.77 4.05 25.56
C TRP A 166 -3.88 4.51 26.74
N LEU A 167 -3.50 5.80 26.84
CA LEU A 167 -2.83 6.32 28.03
C LEU A 167 -3.75 6.30 29.25
N GLY A 168 -5.07 6.53 29.03
CA GLY A 168 -6.09 6.40 30.07
C GLY A 168 -6.16 4.96 30.59
N ALA A 169 -6.18 3.98 29.72
CA ALA A 169 -6.15 2.56 30.08
C ALA A 169 -4.86 2.19 30.83
N LEU A 170 -3.70 2.67 30.36
CA LEU A 170 -2.41 2.47 31.04
C LEU A 170 -2.39 3.14 32.43
N ALA A 171 -3.02 4.30 32.57
CA ALA A 171 -3.12 4.98 33.88
C ALA A 171 -3.99 4.21 34.87
N GLU A 172 -5.04 3.52 34.41
CA GLU A 172 -5.91 2.66 35.23
C GLU A 172 -5.22 1.38 35.67
N ASP A 173 -4.43 0.75 34.77
CA ASP A 173 -3.65 -0.46 35.05
C ASP A 173 -2.20 -0.34 34.54
N PRO A 174 -1.29 0.30 35.32
CA PRO A 174 0.12 0.41 34.94
C PRO A 174 0.90 -0.91 34.94
N SER A 175 0.25 -2.02 35.25
CA SER A 175 0.87 -3.34 35.26
C SER A 175 0.53 -4.19 34.04
N MET A 176 -0.20 -3.63 33.06
CA MET A 176 -0.52 -4.35 31.83
C MET A 176 0.75 -4.72 31.08
N ASP A 177 0.74 -5.91 30.48
CA ASP A 177 1.82 -6.36 29.59
C ASP A 177 1.73 -5.72 28.20
N GLY A 178 2.74 -5.94 27.36
CA GLY A 178 2.81 -5.37 26.02
C GLY A 178 1.64 -5.77 25.12
N ALA A 179 1.10 -7.00 25.24
CA ALA A 179 -0.06 -7.44 24.48
C ALA A 179 -1.33 -6.68 24.89
N THR A 180 -1.54 -6.50 26.20
CA THR A 180 -2.69 -5.76 26.73
C THR A 180 -2.61 -4.28 26.38
N LEU A 181 -1.41 -3.69 26.45
CA LEU A 181 -1.16 -2.31 26.02
C LEU A 181 -1.42 -2.15 24.52
N GLY A 182 -0.90 -3.07 23.70
CA GLY A 182 -1.13 -3.07 22.24
C GLY A 182 -2.62 -3.17 21.90
N THR A 183 -3.37 -4.05 22.59
CA THR A 183 -4.83 -4.15 22.43
C THR A 183 -5.53 -2.82 22.76
N ALA A 184 -5.13 -2.16 23.87
CA ALA A 184 -5.71 -0.87 24.25
C ALA A 184 -5.37 0.23 23.21
N ILE A 185 -4.19 0.16 22.58
CA ILE A 185 -3.82 1.06 21.49
C ILE A 185 -4.74 0.82 20.29
N CYS A 186 -4.91 -0.42 19.84
CA CYS A 186 -5.77 -0.78 18.70
C CYS A 186 -7.22 -0.35 18.93
N ASP A 187 -7.82 -0.68 20.08
CA ASP A 187 -9.19 -0.33 20.41
C ASP A 187 -9.40 1.19 20.42
N SER A 188 -8.46 1.93 21.02
CA SER A 188 -8.55 3.39 21.09
C SER A 188 -8.28 4.05 19.72
N PHE A 189 -7.43 3.46 18.88
CA PHE A 189 -7.23 3.92 17.51
C PHE A 189 -8.52 3.81 16.71
N GLN A 190 -9.17 2.64 16.73
CA GLN A 190 -10.47 2.46 16.08
C GLN A 190 -11.50 3.46 16.59
N GLU A 191 -11.65 3.62 17.94
CA GLU A 191 -12.55 4.61 18.53
C GLU A 191 -12.24 6.03 18.03
N GLY A 192 -10.96 6.40 17.93
CA GLY A 192 -10.52 7.69 17.43
C GLY A 192 -10.92 7.89 15.97
N CYS A 193 -10.70 6.90 15.12
CA CYS A 193 -11.07 6.95 13.71
C CYS A 193 -12.59 7.02 13.52
N GLU A 194 -13.39 6.27 14.29
CA GLU A 194 -14.85 6.35 14.28
C GLU A 194 -15.35 7.76 14.66
N ILE A 195 -14.70 8.42 15.64
CA ILE A 195 -15.05 9.81 16.03
C ILE A 195 -14.82 10.79 14.89
N TYR A 196 -13.77 10.61 14.11
CA TYR A 196 -13.43 11.48 12.98
C TYR A 196 -14.03 11.04 11.65
N GLY A 197 -14.66 9.86 11.56
CA GLY A 197 -15.23 9.29 10.34
C GLY A 197 -14.14 8.92 9.32
N THR A 198 -13.04 8.33 9.79
CA THR A 198 -11.88 7.89 9.00
C THR A 198 -11.58 6.40 9.22
N ASP A 199 -12.58 5.62 9.64
CA ASP A 199 -12.44 4.22 10.05
C ASP A 199 -12.64 3.21 8.90
N ASP A 200 -12.94 3.67 7.69
CA ASP A 200 -13.35 2.82 6.56
C ASP A 200 -12.23 1.87 6.09
N GLU A 201 -10.99 2.36 5.98
CA GLU A 201 -9.84 1.61 5.46
C GLU A 201 -8.72 1.39 6.49
N ILE A 202 -8.97 1.60 7.78
CA ILE A 202 -7.93 1.44 8.80
C ILE A 202 -7.51 -0.02 8.99
N THR A 203 -6.26 -0.21 9.39
CA THR A 203 -5.74 -1.45 9.97
C THR A 203 -4.83 -1.11 11.14
N LEU A 204 -4.81 -1.92 12.19
CA LEU A 204 -3.79 -1.87 13.24
C LEU A 204 -3.70 -3.23 13.93
N SER A 205 -2.50 -3.76 14.09
CA SER A 205 -2.29 -5.11 14.61
C SER A 205 -1.26 -5.15 15.74
N VAL A 206 -1.44 -6.12 16.64
CA VAL A 206 -0.50 -6.46 17.73
C VAL A 206 0.19 -7.76 17.37
N ILE A 207 1.50 -7.71 17.18
CA ILE A 207 2.33 -8.85 16.81
C ILE A 207 3.14 -9.33 18.02
N ASP A 208 3.00 -10.58 18.39
CA ASP A 208 3.84 -11.27 19.39
C ASP A 208 5.17 -11.67 18.73
N LEU A 209 6.20 -10.86 18.91
CA LEU A 209 7.51 -11.07 18.29
C LEU A 209 8.23 -12.33 18.82
N SER A 210 7.85 -12.84 19.98
CA SER A 210 8.37 -14.14 20.45
C SER A 210 7.92 -15.32 19.57
N ARG A 211 6.91 -15.12 18.73
CA ARG A 211 6.35 -16.10 17.80
C ARG A 211 6.68 -15.81 16.34
N ILE A 212 7.48 -14.78 16.06
CA ILE A 212 7.80 -14.39 14.69
C ILE A 212 8.71 -15.38 13.97
N SER A 213 9.68 -16.02 14.70
CA SER A 213 10.63 -16.95 14.09
C SER A 213 9.99 -18.11 13.32
N PRO A 214 8.91 -18.77 13.81
CA PRO A 214 8.18 -19.77 13.03
C PRO A 214 7.57 -19.20 11.75
N LEU A 215 7.02 -17.97 11.77
CA LEU A 215 6.48 -17.31 10.59
C LEU A 215 7.59 -17.02 9.56
N LEU A 216 8.74 -16.50 9.99
CA LEU A 216 9.86 -16.23 9.10
C LEU A 216 10.38 -17.49 8.40
N VAL A 217 10.43 -18.61 9.14
CA VAL A 217 10.80 -19.92 8.55
C VAL A 217 9.75 -20.39 7.55
N ALA A 218 8.47 -20.26 7.87
CA ALA A 218 7.39 -20.64 6.96
C ALA A 218 7.37 -19.74 5.70
N TYR A 219 7.56 -18.44 5.87
CA TYR A 219 7.64 -17.45 4.80
C TYR A 219 8.83 -17.71 3.86
N ASP A 220 10.03 -17.98 4.41
CA ASP A 220 11.18 -18.33 3.56
C ASP A 220 10.97 -19.67 2.82
N ASN A 221 10.34 -20.66 3.46
CA ASN A 221 9.99 -21.91 2.77
C ASN A 221 8.99 -21.70 1.63
N LEU A 222 7.99 -20.83 1.81
CA LEU A 222 7.06 -20.41 0.75
C LEU A 222 7.82 -19.76 -0.39
N GLY A 223 8.73 -18.81 -0.10
CA GLY A 223 9.59 -18.17 -1.08
C GLY A 223 10.48 -19.16 -1.83
N ARG A 224 11.04 -20.16 -1.13
CA ARG A 224 11.84 -21.24 -1.76
C ARG A 224 11.00 -22.11 -2.70
N GLU A 225 9.76 -22.42 -2.34
CA GLU A 225 8.86 -23.16 -3.21
C GLU A 225 8.49 -22.32 -4.44
N ALA A 226 8.15 -21.03 -4.26
CA ALA A 226 7.89 -20.08 -5.34
C ALA A 226 9.08 -19.95 -6.31
N LEU A 227 10.27 -19.73 -5.77
CA LEU A 227 11.52 -19.68 -6.57
C LEU A 227 11.80 -21.00 -7.29
N SER A 228 11.47 -22.14 -6.66
CA SER A 228 11.60 -23.46 -7.29
C SER A 228 10.67 -23.61 -8.49
N TYR A 229 9.43 -23.16 -8.38
CA TYR A 229 8.48 -23.16 -9.50
C TYR A 229 8.95 -22.22 -10.62
N ALA A 230 9.36 -20.99 -10.29
CA ALA A 230 9.86 -20.03 -11.26
C ALA A 230 11.11 -20.51 -12.00
N CYS A 231 12.06 -21.17 -11.30
CA CYS A 231 13.25 -21.78 -11.91
C CYS A 231 12.91 -22.98 -12.80
N ALA A 232 11.81 -23.67 -12.55
CA ALA A 232 11.36 -24.80 -13.37
C ALA A 232 10.59 -24.32 -14.60
N ASP A 233 9.70 -23.33 -14.45
CA ASP A 233 8.89 -22.73 -15.50
C ASP A 233 8.46 -21.30 -15.12
N PRO A 234 8.93 -20.26 -15.85
CA PRO A 234 8.58 -18.87 -15.58
C PRO A 234 7.08 -18.53 -15.70
N ILE A 235 6.27 -19.38 -16.35
CA ILE A 235 4.80 -19.23 -16.38
C ILE A 235 4.22 -19.16 -14.95
N PHE A 236 4.92 -19.68 -13.95
CA PHE A 236 4.59 -19.51 -12.55
C PHE A 236 4.26 -18.07 -12.18
N PHE A 237 4.98 -17.07 -12.70
CA PHE A 237 4.73 -15.65 -12.42
C PHE A 237 3.36 -15.16 -12.87
N SER A 238 2.74 -15.80 -13.88
CA SER A 238 1.38 -15.50 -14.32
C SER A 238 0.35 -15.84 -13.23
N GLU A 239 0.35 -17.07 -12.73
CA GLU A 239 -0.61 -17.51 -11.70
C GLU A 239 -0.36 -16.82 -10.36
N PHE A 240 0.91 -16.66 -9.97
CA PHE A 240 1.28 -15.96 -8.74
C PHE A 240 0.92 -14.47 -8.82
N GLY A 241 1.16 -13.84 -9.98
CA GLY A 241 0.79 -12.44 -10.23
C GLY A 241 -0.73 -12.22 -10.18
N ARG A 242 -1.53 -13.11 -10.79
CA ARG A 242 -2.99 -13.03 -10.66
C ARG A 242 -3.46 -13.14 -9.21
N SER A 243 -2.83 -14.01 -8.42
CA SER A 243 -3.13 -14.11 -6.99
C SER A 243 -2.82 -12.82 -6.24
N ALA A 244 -1.70 -12.16 -6.56
CA ALA A 244 -1.32 -10.89 -5.94
C ALA A 244 -2.27 -9.73 -6.35
N LEU A 245 -2.70 -9.67 -7.62
CA LEU A 245 -3.64 -8.65 -8.09
C LEU A 245 -5.03 -8.77 -7.45
N GLN A 246 -5.41 -9.97 -7.01
CA GLN A 246 -6.67 -10.25 -6.29
C GLN A 246 -6.55 -10.11 -4.77
N SER A 247 -5.36 -9.79 -4.26
CA SER A 247 -5.11 -9.66 -2.82
C SER A 247 -5.17 -8.22 -2.36
N GLU A 248 -5.63 -7.99 -1.13
CA GLU A 248 -5.57 -6.65 -0.54
C GLU A 248 -4.15 -6.12 -0.60
N ASN A 249 -4.02 -4.90 -1.09
CA ASN A 249 -2.76 -4.17 -1.17
C ASN A 249 -2.92 -2.79 -0.50
N TYR A 250 -1.81 -2.24 -0.04
CA TYR A 250 -1.84 -1.11 0.86
C TYR A 250 -1.09 0.11 0.32
N GLY A 251 -1.50 1.30 0.72
CA GLY A 251 -0.83 2.56 0.47
C GLY A 251 -1.02 3.16 -0.93
N GLY A 252 -1.17 2.34 -1.93
CA GLY A 252 -1.29 2.68 -3.36
C GLY A 252 -0.31 1.85 -4.19
N ASN A 253 -0.78 1.35 -5.34
CA ASN A 253 -0.01 0.52 -6.25
C ASN A 253 -0.45 0.77 -7.70
N THR A 254 -0.51 2.06 -8.08
CA THR A 254 -0.77 2.52 -9.44
C THR A 254 0.28 3.56 -9.85
N GLU A 255 0.44 3.79 -11.16
CA GLU A 255 1.38 4.79 -11.67
C GLU A 255 1.08 6.19 -11.13
N ASP A 256 -0.21 6.53 -11.01
CA ASP A 256 -0.67 7.84 -10.57
C ASP A 256 -0.51 8.07 -9.06
N GLN A 257 -0.72 7.03 -8.23
CA GLN A 257 -0.56 7.12 -6.77
C GLN A 257 0.87 6.84 -6.28
N GLY A 258 1.72 6.26 -7.11
CA GLY A 258 2.98 5.64 -6.72
C GLY A 258 2.81 4.21 -6.22
N TYR A 259 3.91 3.54 -5.92
CA TYR A 259 3.94 2.12 -5.58
C TYR A 259 4.58 1.88 -4.21
N THR A 260 3.82 1.33 -3.28
CA THR A 260 4.35 0.80 -2.02
C THR A 260 4.91 -0.60 -2.18
N ASN A 261 4.44 -1.33 -3.18
CA ASN A 261 4.76 -2.74 -3.42
C ASN A 261 4.40 -3.65 -2.22
N MET A 262 3.31 -3.33 -1.51
CA MET A 262 2.88 -4.07 -0.32
C MET A 262 1.55 -4.76 -0.54
N VAL A 263 1.50 -6.05 -0.19
CA VAL A 263 0.34 -6.92 -0.26
C VAL A 263 0.10 -7.58 1.10
N ASP A 264 -1.16 -7.83 1.45
CA ASP A 264 -1.49 -8.63 2.64
C ASP A 264 -0.91 -10.05 2.51
N LEU A 265 -0.15 -10.49 3.52
CA LEU A 265 0.50 -11.80 3.50
C LEU A 265 -0.53 -12.95 3.52
N GLY A 266 -1.53 -12.87 4.40
CA GLY A 266 -2.52 -13.93 4.56
C GLY A 266 -3.44 -14.04 3.34
N ASP A 267 -3.86 -12.92 2.77
CA ASP A 267 -4.71 -12.89 1.59
C ASP A 267 -3.97 -13.36 0.34
N LEU A 268 -2.70 -12.94 0.14
CA LEU A 268 -1.83 -13.44 -0.92
C LEU A 268 -1.70 -14.97 -0.85
N VAL A 269 -1.46 -15.52 0.35
CA VAL A 269 -1.33 -16.96 0.54
C VAL A 269 -2.66 -17.68 0.30
N ASN A 270 -3.78 -17.11 0.73
CA ASN A 270 -5.11 -17.67 0.46
C ASN A 270 -5.43 -17.70 -1.04
N ASN A 271 -5.18 -16.60 -1.76
CA ASN A 271 -5.43 -16.50 -3.21
C ASN A 271 -4.47 -17.38 -4.02
N SER A 272 -3.27 -17.67 -3.51
CA SER A 272 -2.30 -18.57 -4.13
C SER A 272 -2.34 -20.03 -3.59
N ALA A 273 -3.39 -20.42 -2.84
CA ALA A 273 -3.49 -21.74 -2.19
C ALA A 273 -3.41 -22.93 -3.17
N ALA A 274 -3.77 -22.74 -4.44
CA ALA A 274 -3.62 -23.77 -5.47
C ALA A 274 -2.15 -24.06 -5.80
N LEU A 275 -1.27 -23.05 -5.68
CA LEU A 275 0.16 -23.16 -5.90
C LEU A 275 0.87 -23.71 -4.64
N PHE A 276 0.46 -23.31 -3.46
CA PHE A 276 1.17 -23.49 -2.18
C PHE A 276 0.32 -24.22 -1.13
N THR A 277 -0.01 -25.49 -1.37
CA THR A 277 -0.94 -26.22 -0.50
C THR A 277 -0.39 -26.45 0.92
N ASP A 278 0.86 -26.90 1.04
CA ASP A 278 1.46 -27.24 2.34
C ASP A 278 2.17 -26.03 2.94
N THR A 279 3.05 -25.35 2.21
CA THR A 279 3.81 -24.19 2.68
C THR A 279 2.89 -22.99 2.97
N GLY A 280 1.85 -22.77 2.17
CA GLY A 280 0.84 -21.75 2.45
C GLY A 280 0.10 -22.00 3.75
N THR A 281 -0.28 -23.26 4.02
CA THR A 281 -0.91 -23.63 5.31
C THR A 281 0.02 -23.37 6.50
N ASP A 282 1.32 -23.62 6.35
CA ASP A 282 2.30 -23.37 7.42
C ASP A 282 2.43 -21.85 7.67
N VAL A 283 2.43 -21.02 6.63
CA VAL A 283 2.46 -19.55 6.77
C VAL A 283 1.20 -19.06 7.48
N LEU A 284 0.00 -19.44 7.02
CA LEU A 284 -1.25 -19.00 7.63
C LEU A 284 -1.35 -19.39 9.11
N SER A 285 -0.92 -20.62 9.45
CA SER A 285 -0.91 -21.07 10.85
C SER A 285 0.06 -20.28 11.72
N ALA A 286 1.25 -19.96 11.20
CA ALA A 286 2.24 -19.19 11.95
C ALA A 286 1.85 -17.72 12.08
N LEU A 287 1.19 -17.17 11.05
CA LEU A 287 0.64 -15.81 11.06
C LEU A 287 -0.47 -15.67 12.10
N GLU A 288 -1.44 -16.60 12.13
CA GLU A 288 -2.49 -16.66 13.17
C GLU A 288 -1.92 -16.76 14.59
N ASP A 289 -0.81 -17.48 14.75
CA ASP A 289 -0.15 -17.63 16.05
C ASP A 289 0.58 -16.36 16.50
N CYS A 290 1.12 -15.53 15.59
CA CYS A 290 1.90 -14.34 15.96
C CYS A 290 1.05 -13.05 15.97
N VAL A 291 -0.01 -12.93 15.18
CA VAL A 291 -0.94 -11.79 15.23
C VAL A 291 -1.94 -12.04 16.37
N VAL A 292 -1.69 -11.47 17.53
CA VAL A 292 -2.49 -11.74 18.73
C VAL A 292 -3.74 -10.90 18.88
N TYR A 293 -3.78 -9.76 18.22
CA TYR A 293 -4.94 -8.88 18.14
C TYR A 293 -4.85 -7.99 16.90
N LYS A 294 -5.99 -7.62 16.33
CA LYS A 294 -6.05 -6.61 15.27
C LYS A 294 -7.42 -5.95 15.20
N VAL A 295 -7.45 -4.74 14.64
CA VAL A 295 -8.64 -4.02 14.21
C VAL A 295 -8.50 -3.65 12.73
N ASN A 296 -9.62 -3.60 12.03
CA ASN A 296 -9.65 -3.18 10.63
C ASN A 296 -11.00 -2.54 10.29
N GLY A 297 -11.00 -1.65 9.30
CA GLY A 297 -12.19 -1.05 8.74
C GLY A 297 -12.97 -2.01 7.84
N PRO A 298 -14.19 -1.64 7.45
CA PRO A 298 -15.07 -2.48 6.61
C PRO A 298 -14.50 -2.76 5.22
N TYR A 299 -13.60 -1.92 4.70
CA TYR A 299 -12.94 -2.12 3.40
C TYR A 299 -11.50 -2.62 3.55
N ARG A 300 -11.19 -3.31 4.67
CA ARG A 300 -9.94 -4.01 4.96
C ARG A 300 -10.19 -5.32 5.72
N GLU A 301 -11.30 -6.00 5.43
CA GLU A 301 -11.67 -7.22 6.14
C GLU A 301 -10.72 -8.40 5.92
N LYS A 302 -9.99 -8.39 4.79
CA LYS A 302 -9.00 -9.42 4.44
C LYS A 302 -7.64 -9.19 5.10
N SER A 303 -7.38 -7.99 5.66
CA SER A 303 -6.16 -7.68 6.41
C SER A 303 -5.82 -8.80 7.39
N SER A 304 -4.63 -9.36 7.30
CA SER A 304 -4.19 -10.48 8.15
C SER A 304 -3.31 -10.03 9.31
N GLY A 305 -2.89 -8.76 9.33
CA GLY A 305 -2.10 -8.11 10.36
C GLY A 305 -0.62 -7.94 10.02
N LEU A 306 -0.15 -8.53 8.92
CA LEU A 306 1.19 -8.31 8.36
C LEU A 306 1.16 -8.32 6.83
N SER A 307 1.73 -7.29 6.24
CA SER A 307 2.00 -7.22 4.81
C SER A 307 3.37 -7.81 4.44
N CYS A 308 3.56 -8.12 3.18
CA CYS A 308 4.85 -8.47 2.59
C CYS A 308 5.05 -7.76 1.26
N TYR A 309 6.28 -7.76 0.77
CA TYR A 309 6.61 -7.19 -0.52
C TYR A 309 6.06 -8.04 -1.67
N TYR A 310 5.45 -7.38 -2.65
CA TYR A 310 5.19 -7.88 -3.99
C TYR A 310 5.49 -6.76 -5.00
N SER A 311 6.19 -7.08 -6.10
CA SER A 311 6.58 -6.06 -7.09
C SER A 311 5.42 -5.71 -8.02
N TYR A 312 4.54 -4.79 -7.60
CA TYR A 312 3.48 -4.25 -8.44
C TYR A 312 4.04 -3.31 -9.52
N SER A 313 5.03 -2.49 -9.16
CA SER A 313 5.64 -1.52 -10.09
C SER A 313 6.45 -2.16 -11.20
N GLY A 314 6.95 -3.38 -11.02
CA GLY A 314 7.93 -3.96 -11.92
C GLY A 314 9.28 -3.20 -11.96
N ASN A 315 9.49 -2.23 -11.06
CA ASN A 315 10.64 -1.34 -11.05
C ASN A 315 11.82 -1.96 -10.30
N THR A 316 12.98 -1.99 -10.96
CA THR A 316 14.20 -2.54 -10.37
C THR A 316 14.75 -1.66 -9.23
N ASP A 317 14.55 -0.34 -9.27
CA ASP A 317 15.06 0.57 -8.24
C ASP A 317 14.27 0.40 -6.94
N ASP A 318 12.95 0.24 -7.00
CA ASP A 318 12.10 -0.08 -5.84
C ASP A 318 12.51 -1.41 -5.21
N PHE A 319 12.76 -2.41 -6.05
CA PHE A 319 13.23 -3.71 -5.61
C PHE A 319 14.59 -3.65 -4.91
N ILE A 320 15.55 -2.85 -5.40
CA ILE A 320 16.89 -2.71 -4.78
C ILE A 320 16.76 -2.16 -3.35
N GLN A 321 15.85 -1.22 -3.11
CA GLN A 321 15.58 -0.71 -1.76
C GLN A 321 15.06 -1.83 -0.84
N TYR A 322 14.02 -2.54 -1.28
CA TYR A 322 13.48 -3.68 -0.53
C TYR A 322 14.52 -4.79 -0.30
N ALA A 323 15.33 -5.13 -1.31
CA ALA A 323 16.28 -6.24 -1.24
C ALA A 323 17.35 -6.07 -0.13
N SER A 324 17.57 -4.84 0.35
CA SER A 324 18.49 -4.57 1.45
C SER A 324 17.95 -4.99 2.82
N VAL A 325 16.62 -5.01 2.98
CA VAL A 325 15.93 -5.23 4.27
C VAL A 325 15.04 -6.48 4.29
N GLY A 326 14.79 -7.09 3.13
CA GLY A 326 13.86 -8.22 2.98
C GLY A 326 14.20 -9.42 3.87
N ALA A 327 13.22 -9.90 4.62
CA ALA A 327 13.35 -10.97 5.62
C ALA A 327 13.60 -12.38 5.01
N SER A 328 13.36 -12.57 3.70
CA SER A 328 13.56 -13.86 3.01
C SER A 328 14.51 -13.72 1.83
N ASP A 329 15.62 -14.47 1.87
CA ASP A 329 16.53 -14.59 0.74
C ASP A 329 15.83 -15.18 -0.49
N ALA A 330 14.93 -16.13 -0.28
CA ALA A 330 14.23 -16.81 -1.37
C ALA A 330 13.32 -15.84 -2.14
N PHE A 331 12.54 -14.98 -1.45
CA PHE A 331 11.73 -13.96 -2.11
C PHE A 331 12.58 -12.88 -2.77
N ARG A 332 13.72 -12.46 -2.16
CA ARG A 332 14.64 -11.54 -2.80
C ARG A 332 15.17 -12.09 -4.13
N TYR A 333 15.55 -13.37 -4.19
CA TYR A 333 15.98 -13.99 -5.43
C TYR A 333 14.83 -14.24 -6.40
N LEU A 334 13.60 -14.51 -5.91
CA LEU A 334 12.43 -14.64 -6.77
C LEU A 334 12.17 -13.34 -7.55
N TYR A 335 12.07 -12.20 -6.85
CA TYR A 335 11.82 -10.91 -7.49
C TYR A 335 13.02 -10.41 -8.29
N SER A 336 14.27 -10.67 -7.86
CA SER A 336 15.45 -10.38 -8.68
C SER A 336 15.40 -11.12 -10.03
N TYR A 337 14.99 -12.39 -10.02
CA TYR A 337 14.84 -13.17 -11.25
C TYR A 337 13.67 -12.66 -12.10
N GLU A 338 12.51 -12.38 -11.51
CA GLU A 338 11.36 -11.85 -12.20
C GLU A 338 11.68 -10.55 -12.97
N LEU A 339 12.29 -9.58 -12.28
CA LEU A 339 12.51 -8.24 -12.82
C LEU A 339 13.68 -8.18 -13.81
N SER A 340 14.79 -8.88 -13.53
CA SER A 340 15.99 -8.79 -14.35
C SER A 340 16.21 -9.96 -15.32
N GLY A 341 15.42 -11.04 -15.19
CA GLY A 341 15.63 -12.29 -15.92
C GLY A 341 16.91 -13.04 -15.53
N SER A 342 17.62 -12.61 -14.45
CA SER A 342 18.90 -13.17 -14.03
C SER A 342 19.09 -13.06 -12.52
N LEU A 343 20.09 -13.79 -12.01
CA LEU A 343 20.54 -13.70 -10.61
C LEU A 343 22.00 -13.31 -10.55
N ASP A 344 22.41 -12.69 -9.46
CA ASP A 344 23.82 -12.45 -9.12
C ASP A 344 24.56 -13.75 -8.73
N GLU A 345 25.85 -13.66 -8.37
CA GLU A 345 26.67 -14.83 -8.02
C GLU A 345 26.11 -15.59 -6.81
N ASP A 346 25.56 -14.89 -5.80
CA ASP A 346 25.01 -15.49 -4.59
C ASP A 346 23.65 -16.15 -4.88
N GLY A 347 22.80 -15.51 -5.66
CA GLY A 347 21.53 -16.09 -6.13
C GLY A 347 21.72 -17.32 -7.02
N ILE A 348 22.72 -17.29 -7.93
CA ILE A 348 23.10 -18.47 -8.73
C ILE A 348 23.57 -19.62 -7.81
N ALA A 349 24.35 -19.32 -6.78
CA ALA A 349 24.78 -20.32 -5.81
C ALA A 349 23.58 -20.90 -5.05
N TYR A 350 22.67 -20.03 -4.60
CA TYR A 350 21.45 -20.40 -3.88
C TYR A 350 20.56 -21.36 -4.69
N VAL A 351 20.22 -21.02 -5.94
CA VAL A 351 19.40 -21.90 -6.79
C VAL A 351 20.14 -23.17 -7.19
N SER A 352 21.48 -23.14 -7.29
CA SER A 352 22.28 -24.33 -7.53
C SER A 352 22.24 -25.33 -6.37
N GLU A 353 22.20 -24.84 -5.13
CA GLU A 353 21.99 -25.69 -3.93
C GLU A 353 20.59 -26.30 -3.93
N MET A 354 19.60 -25.62 -4.49
CA MET A 354 18.23 -26.15 -4.70
C MET A 354 18.16 -27.18 -5.85
N GLY A 355 19.24 -27.32 -6.64
CA GLY A 355 19.35 -28.30 -7.71
C GLY A 355 19.07 -27.74 -9.11
N TYR A 356 18.96 -26.44 -9.27
CA TYR A 356 18.78 -25.75 -10.54
C TYR A 356 20.11 -25.32 -11.12
N GLY A 357 20.21 -25.34 -12.47
CA GLY A 357 21.40 -24.92 -13.21
C GLY A 357 21.18 -23.59 -13.93
N GLU A 358 21.19 -23.64 -15.25
CA GLU A 358 20.84 -22.46 -16.08
C GLU A 358 19.35 -22.18 -15.95
N LEU A 359 19.01 -20.93 -15.63
CA LEU A 359 17.62 -20.51 -15.47
C LEU A 359 16.97 -20.32 -16.84
N PRO A 360 15.66 -20.65 -16.99
CA PRO A 360 14.92 -20.32 -18.19
C PRO A 360 14.87 -18.81 -18.44
N GLU A 361 14.75 -18.41 -19.68
CA GLU A 361 14.45 -17.02 -20.03
C GLU A 361 12.99 -16.72 -19.68
N ILE A 362 12.72 -15.58 -19.05
CA ILE A 362 11.35 -15.15 -18.78
C ILE A 362 10.81 -14.50 -20.04
N PRO A 363 9.78 -15.10 -20.69
CA PRO A 363 9.20 -14.51 -21.88
C PRO A 363 8.48 -13.20 -21.54
N SER A 364 8.52 -12.24 -22.46
CA SER A 364 7.76 -10.99 -22.41
C SER A 364 6.98 -10.81 -23.70
N LEU A 365 5.78 -10.29 -23.62
CA LEU A 365 4.98 -9.93 -24.78
C LEU A 365 5.44 -8.60 -25.39
N ALA A 366 6.02 -7.71 -24.58
CA ALA A 366 6.48 -6.39 -25.01
C ALA A 366 7.79 -6.44 -25.85
N GLU A 367 8.69 -7.39 -25.57
CA GLU A 367 9.98 -7.50 -26.27
C GLU A 367 9.87 -7.83 -27.76
N ASP A 368 8.79 -8.50 -28.17
CA ASP A 368 8.62 -8.94 -29.56
C ASP A 368 7.96 -7.89 -30.46
N GLY A 369 7.29 -6.88 -29.93
CA GLY A 369 6.69 -5.74 -30.66
C GLY A 369 5.76 -6.11 -31.82
N SER A 370 5.51 -7.41 -32.01
CA SER A 370 4.87 -8.00 -33.18
C SER A 370 3.51 -8.61 -32.86
N GLY A 371 3.03 -8.48 -31.63
CA GLY A 371 1.73 -8.99 -31.23
C GLY A 371 0.63 -8.18 -31.91
N ASP A 372 -0.06 -8.82 -32.84
CA ASP A 372 -1.33 -8.34 -33.40
C ASP A 372 -2.42 -8.99 -32.52
N TYR A 373 -3.03 -8.21 -31.64
CA TYR A 373 -4.09 -8.68 -30.72
C TYR A 373 -5.44 -8.10 -31.16
N PRO A 374 -6.01 -8.64 -32.27
CA PRO A 374 -7.23 -8.10 -32.84
C PRO A 374 -8.43 -8.39 -31.94
N LEU A 375 -9.29 -7.40 -31.84
CA LEU A 375 -10.60 -7.55 -31.23
C LEU A 375 -11.65 -7.95 -32.30
N THR A 376 -12.64 -8.70 -31.87
CA THR A 376 -13.83 -9.03 -32.65
C THR A 376 -15.08 -8.59 -31.88
N LEU A 377 -16.21 -8.44 -32.55
CA LEU A 377 -17.49 -8.21 -31.87
C LEU A 377 -18.30 -9.51 -31.85
N ASN A 378 -18.83 -9.87 -30.68
CA ASN A 378 -19.78 -10.97 -30.58
C ASN A 378 -21.19 -10.59 -31.09
N ASP A 379 -22.13 -11.52 -31.07
CA ASP A 379 -23.50 -11.31 -31.57
C ASP A 379 -24.28 -10.24 -30.76
N GLU A 380 -23.83 -9.92 -29.56
CA GLU A 380 -24.41 -8.95 -28.63
C GLU A 380 -23.74 -7.56 -28.75
N GLY A 381 -22.64 -7.46 -29.50
CA GLY A 381 -21.91 -6.22 -29.78
C GLY A 381 -20.76 -5.94 -28.82
N TYR A 382 -20.43 -6.89 -27.93
CA TYR A 382 -19.28 -6.75 -27.03
C TYR A 382 -17.97 -7.12 -27.72
N ALA A 383 -16.90 -6.44 -27.35
CA ALA A 383 -15.57 -6.75 -27.84
C ALA A 383 -15.02 -8.04 -27.20
N VAL A 384 -14.43 -8.86 -28.04
CA VAL A 384 -13.83 -10.13 -27.64
C VAL A 384 -12.39 -10.20 -28.13
N MET A 385 -11.48 -10.49 -27.19
CA MET A 385 -10.10 -10.86 -27.47
C MET A 385 -9.94 -12.36 -27.29
N GLU A 386 -9.45 -13.05 -28.32
CA GLU A 386 -9.13 -14.48 -28.26
C GLU A 386 -7.61 -14.65 -28.38
N LEU A 387 -7.00 -15.16 -27.33
CA LEU A 387 -5.57 -15.49 -27.27
C LEU A 387 -5.39 -17.00 -27.33
N ASP A 388 -4.29 -17.45 -27.92
CA ASP A 388 -3.92 -18.86 -27.73
C ASP A 388 -3.47 -19.12 -26.28
N ALA A 389 -3.50 -20.39 -25.87
CA ALA A 389 -3.21 -20.76 -24.50
C ALA A 389 -1.76 -20.42 -24.08
N ASP A 390 -0.81 -20.42 -25.01
CA ASP A 390 0.59 -20.09 -24.71
C ASP A 390 0.71 -18.60 -24.40
N THR A 391 0.04 -17.73 -25.17
CA THR A 391 -0.02 -16.29 -24.95
C THR A 391 -0.78 -15.93 -23.66
N ALA A 392 -1.98 -16.52 -23.44
CA ALA A 392 -2.77 -16.25 -22.23
C ALA A 392 -2.03 -16.63 -20.94
N ASN A 393 -1.19 -17.67 -20.99
CA ASN A 393 -0.35 -18.08 -19.86
C ASN A 393 0.81 -17.11 -19.54
N LEU A 394 1.07 -16.12 -20.40
CA LEU A 394 2.07 -15.07 -20.14
C LEU A 394 1.47 -13.83 -19.46
N LEU A 395 0.20 -13.84 -19.08
CA LEU A 395 -0.49 -12.68 -18.52
C LEU A 395 -0.74 -12.83 -17.03
N LYS A 396 -0.45 -11.76 -16.30
CA LYS A 396 -0.85 -11.57 -14.90
C LYS A 396 -2.22 -10.93 -14.78
N GLY A 397 -2.58 -10.02 -15.69
CA GLY A 397 -3.85 -9.30 -15.68
C GLY A 397 -4.29 -8.85 -17.06
N VAL A 398 -5.58 -8.61 -17.19
CA VAL A 398 -6.19 -7.96 -18.36
C VAL A 398 -7.18 -6.91 -17.84
N TYR A 399 -7.07 -5.70 -18.35
CA TYR A 399 -7.93 -4.59 -17.95
C TYR A 399 -8.61 -3.98 -19.17
N PHE A 400 -9.80 -3.47 -18.96
CA PHE A 400 -10.55 -2.66 -19.91
C PHE A 400 -10.09 -1.20 -19.81
N GLN A 401 -9.75 -0.58 -20.93
CA GLN A 401 -9.39 0.82 -20.98
C GLN A 401 -10.32 1.60 -21.89
N LEU A 402 -10.66 2.81 -21.50
CA LEU A 402 -11.59 3.68 -22.18
C LEU A 402 -11.02 5.09 -22.38
N ALA A 403 -11.21 5.64 -23.58
CA ALA A 403 -10.85 7.03 -23.90
C ALA A 403 -11.91 7.71 -24.77
N TYR A 404 -12.13 9.00 -24.56
CA TYR A 404 -12.93 9.85 -25.44
C TYR A 404 -12.06 10.42 -26.56
N MET A 405 -12.59 10.48 -27.77
CA MET A 405 -11.90 10.98 -28.97
C MET A 405 -12.48 12.29 -29.44
N ASP A 406 -11.71 13.38 -29.40
CA ASP A 406 -12.03 14.60 -30.13
C ASP A 406 -11.22 14.63 -31.43
N VAL A 407 -11.86 14.17 -32.52
CA VAL A 407 -11.23 14.08 -33.84
C VAL A 407 -10.98 15.45 -34.47
N GLU A 408 -11.75 16.49 -34.09
CA GLU A 408 -11.59 17.84 -34.63
C GLU A 408 -10.34 18.53 -34.09
N ASP A 409 -10.07 18.35 -32.81
CA ASP A 409 -8.94 18.96 -32.11
C ASP A 409 -7.73 17.99 -31.93
N ASP A 410 -7.80 16.77 -32.50
CA ASP A 410 -6.76 15.71 -32.40
C ASP A 410 -6.43 15.34 -30.95
N ILE A 411 -7.45 15.19 -30.09
CA ILE A 411 -7.31 14.87 -28.66
C ILE A 411 -7.85 13.46 -28.38
N LEU A 412 -7.07 12.68 -27.68
CA LEU A 412 -7.48 11.44 -27.00
C LEU A 412 -7.49 11.72 -25.50
N LEU A 413 -8.69 11.75 -24.90
CA LEU A 413 -8.89 11.97 -23.47
C LEU A 413 -9.12 10.63 -22.78
N TYR A 414 -8.16 10.22 -21.97
CA TYR A 414 -8.21 8.96 -21.25
C TYR A 414 -9.20 9.05 -20.08
N LEU A 415 -10.13 8.11 -20.01
CA LEU A 415 -11.14 8.02 -18.95
C LEU A 415 -10.73 7.05 -17.83
N GLY A 416 -9.81 6.15 -18.12
CA GLY A 416 -9.22 5.27 -17.14
C GLY A 416 -9.30 3.79 -17.48
N ARG A 417 -9.15 2.96 -16.45
CA ARG A 417 -9.19 1.51 -16.59
C ARG A 417 -10.06 0.85 -15.51
N ASP A 418 -10.71 -0.25 -15.91
CA ASP A 418 -11.57 -1.06 -15.05
C ASP A 418 -11.35 -2.54 -15.34
N ASN A 419 -11.92 -3.40 -14.51
CA ASN A 419 -11.93 -4.85 -14.66
C ASN A 419 -13.27 -5.40 -15.22
N ASP A 420 -14.08 -4.57 -15.85
CA ASP A 420 -15.38 -4.96 -16.41
C ASP A 420 -15.21 -5.88 -17.64
N ILE A 421 -14.62 -7.06 -17.39
CA ILE A 421 -14.24 -8.08 -18.37
C ILE A 421 -14.64 -9.46 -17.85
N ASP A 422 -15.37 -10.21 -18.67
CA ASP A 422 -15.55 -11.66 -18.49
C ASP A 422 -14.27 -12.39 -18.93
N MET A 423 -13.51 -12.96 -17.97
CA MET A 423 -12.21 -13.58 -18.20
C MET A 423 -12.29 -15.10 -18.18
N ASP A 424 -12.21 -15.75 -19.33
CA ASP A 424 -12.03 -17.21 -19.47
C ASP A 424 -10.54 -17.53 -19.68
N TRP A 425 -9.79 -17.58 -18.58
CA TRP A 425 -8.35 -17.88 -18.58
C TRP A 425 -8.02 -19.26 -19.16
N GLU A 426 -8.92 -20.25 -19.00
CA GLU A 426 -8.69 -21.62 -19.51
C GLU A 426 -8.69 -21.67 -21.03
N ASN A 427 -9.56 -20.87 -21.67
CA ASN A 427 -9.68 -20.83 -23.12
C ASN A 427 -9.00 -19.59 -23.75
N GLY A 428 -8.47 -18.68 -22.95
CA GLY A 428 -7.82 -17.44 -23.40
C GLY A 428 -8.81 -16.46 -24.05
N VAL A 429 -10.06 -16.41 -23.55
CA VAL A 429 -11.11 -15.55 -24.09
C VAL A 429 -11.46 -14.47 -23.08
N PHE A 430 -11.38 -13.23 -23.53
CA PHE A 430 -11.67 -12.04 -22.71
C PHE A 430 -12.75 -11.24 -23.43
N THR A 431 -13.90 -11.04 -22.76
CA THR A 431 -15.04 -10.33 -23.33
C THR A 431 -15.34 -9.12 -22.48
N ASP A 432 -15.43 -7.92 -23.08
CA ASP A 432 -15.85 -6.76 -22.33
C ASP A 432 -17.28 -6.90 -21.82
N ASN A 433 -17.57 -6.29 -20.69
CA ASN A 433 -18.90 -6.21 -20.09
C ASN A 433 -19.38 -4.75 -20.02
N PHE A 434 -18.80 -3.89 -20.85
CA PHE A 434 -19.07 -2.45 -20.85
C PHE A 434 -20.54 -2.16 -21.23
N ARG A 435 -21.20 -1.34 -20.44
CA ARG A 435 -22.63 -1.06 -20.56
C ARG A 435 -22.95 0.34 -21.08
N GLY A 436 -21.93 1.12 -21.50
CA GLY A 436 -22.10 2.49 -21.99
C GLY A 436 -22.26 3.53 -20.86
N VAL A 437 -21.81 3.18 -19.67
CA VAL A 437 -21.75 4.07 -18.49
C VAL A 437 -20.32 4.18 -18.01
N TRP A 438 -19.98 5.25 -17.32
CA TRP A 438 -18.66 5.45 -16.71
C TRP A 438 -18.77 6.27 -15.44
N GLY A 439 -17.74 6.16 -14.59
CA GLY A 439 -17.67 6.87 -13.32
C GLY A 439 -17.75 8.39 -13.47
N SER A 440 -18.55 9.02 -12.63
CA SER A 440 -18.77 10.46 -12.62
C SER A 440 -18.98 10.99 -11.22
N ILE A 441 -18.63 12.26 -11.01
CA ILE A 441 -18.91 13.01 -9.79
C ILE A 441 -19.98 14.05 -10.12
N ASP A 442 -21.17 13.91 -9.52
CA ASP A 442 -22.34 14.78 -9.81
C ASP A 442 -22.64 14.85 -11.32
N GLY A 443 -22.48 13.75 -12.06
CA GLY A 443 -22.71 13.65 -13.50
C GLY A 443 -21.58 14.20 -14.40
N ASN A 444 -20.45 14.66 -13.84
CA ASN A 444 -19.24 15.02 -14.59
C ASN A 444 -18.36 13.79 -14.69
N LEU A 445 -18.13 13.28 -15.91
CA LEU A 445 -17.25 12.13 -16.14
C LEU A 445 -15.85 12.42 -15.56
N CYS A 446 -15.24 11.40 -15.00
CA CYS A 446 -13.89 11.52 -14.43
C CYS A 446 -12.99 10.37 -14.90
N TYR A 447 -11.69 10.57 -14.79
CA TYR A 447 -10.74 9.47 -14.84
C TYR A 447 -10.95 8.59 -13.60
N MET A 448 -10.94 7.29 -13.82
CA MET A 448 -11.14 6.30 -12.77
C MET A 448 -10.20 5.12 -13.03
N GLU A 449 -9.49 4.69 -12.00
CA GLU A 449 -8.62 3.53 -12.08
C GLU A 449 -8.93 2.55 -10.95
N ILE A 450 -9.18 1.27 -11.31
CA ILE A 450 -9.37 0.23 -10.32
C ILE A 450 -8.03 -0.07 -9.65
N VAL A 451 -8.03 -0.08 -8.31
CA VAL A 451 -6.83 -0.35 -7.49
C VAL A 451 -6.93 -1.64 -6.69
N TYR A 452 -8.14 -2.15 -6.50
CA TYR A 452 -8.40 -3.43 -5.87
C TYR A 452 -9.72 -4.01 -6.36
N GLU A 453 -9.69 -5.30 -6.71
CA GLU A 453 -10.86 -6.09 -7.09
C GLU A 453 -11.10 -7.16 -6.02
N GLY A 454 -12.17 -7.00 -5.24
CA GLY A 454 -12.56 -7.93 -4.19
C GLY A 454 -13.84 -8.69 -4.51
N ASP A 455 -14.13 -9.69 -3.68
CA ASP A 455 -15.38 -10.48 -3.79
C ASP A 455 -16.63 -9.65 -3.43
N ASP A 456 -16.48 -8.67 -2.53
CA ASP A 456 -17.57 -7.90 -1.94
C ASP A 456 -17.60 -6.44 -2.39
N TYR A 457 -16.47 -5.89 -2.84
CA TYR A 457 -16.35 -4.52 -3.32
C TYR A 457 -15.15 -4.34 -4.26
N ASN A 458 -15.24 -3.32 -5.11
CA ASN A 458 -14.10 -2.76 -5.83
C ASN A 458 -13.67 -1.43 -5.22
N LEU A 459 -12.38 -1.14 -5.26
CA LEU A 459 -11.81 0.12 -4.83
C LEU A 459 -11.17 0.84 -6.02
N TYR A 460 -11.47 2.12 -6.14
CA TYR A 460 -11.02 2.96 -7.25
C TYR A 460 -10.23 4.17 -6.75
N SER A 461 -9.29 4.62 -7.58
CA SER A 461 -8.59 5.90 -7.47
C SER A 461 -9.12 6.86 -8.52
N VAL A 462 -9.43 8.09 -8.12
CA VAL A 462 -9.94 9.14 -9.01
C VAL A 462 -9.12 10.41 -8.77
N PRO A 463 -8.20 10.78 -9.68
CA PRO A 463 -7.38 11.98 -9.53
C PRO A 463 -8.23 13.25 -9.66
N VAL A 464 -8.03 14.17 -8.73
CA VAL A 464 -8.76 15.44 -8.65
C VAL A 464 -7.86 16.55 -8.12
N LYS A 465 -8.26 17.81 -8.34
CA LYS A 465 -7.80 18.91 -7.48
C LYS A 465 -8.87 19.25 -6.47
N LEU A 466 -8.50 19.21 -5.21
CA LEU A 466 -9.32 19.65 -4.09
C LEU A 466 -8.78 20.99 -3.58
N ASN A 467 -9.57 22.05 -3.72
CA ASN A 467 -9.17 23.43 -3.38
C ASN A 467 -7.85 23.88 -4.05
N GLY A 468 -7.56 23.35 -5.24
CA GLY A 468 -6.40 23.70 -6.06
C GLY A 468 -5.14 22.85 -5.81
N GLU A 469 -5.19 21.87 -4.90
CA GLU A 469 -4.13 20.90 -4.66
C GLU A 469 -4.49 19.53 -5.22
N ASP A 470 -3.48 18.75 -5.65
CA ASP A 470 -3.66 17.44 -6.26
C ASP A 470 -3.94 16.38 -5.19
N TYR A 471 -4.99 15.59 -5.41
CA TYR A 471 -5.46 14.48 -4.56
C TYR A 471 -6.00 13.34 -5.41
N HIS A 472 -6.19 12.19 -4.76
CA HIS A 472 -6.92 11.04 -5.29
C HIS A 472 -8.13 10.78 -4.39
N LEU A 473 -9.33 10.81 -4.96
CA LEU A 473 -10.49 10.30 -4.25
C LEU A 473 -10.38 8.78 -4.14
N ARG A 474 -10.66 8.27 -2.97
CA ARG A 474 -10.88 6.85 -2.71
C ARG A 474 -12.36 6.57 -2.86
N VAL A 475 -12.72 5.74 -3.83
CA VAL A 475 -14.11 5.43 -4.14
C VAL A 475 -14.30 3.92 -4.09
N VAL A 476 -15.30 3.47 -3.35
CA VAL A 476 -15.68 2.07 -3.25
C VAL A 476 -16.98 1.83 -4.00
N TYR A 477 -17.04 0.75 -4.78
CA TYR A 477 -18.30 0.16 -5.23
C TYR A 477 -18.60 -1.08 -4.40
N ASP A 478 -19.66 -1.02 -3.58
CA ASP A 478 -20.12 -2.14 -2.75
C ASP A 478 -21.14 -2.97 -3.52
N TYR A 479 -20.82 -4.24 -3.77
CA TYR A 479 -21.69 -5.15 -4.54
C TYR A 479 -23.00 -5.48 -3.82
N SER A 480 -23.01 -5.43 -2.48
CA SER A 480 -24.22 -5.75 -1.69
C SER A 480 -25.19 -4.59 -1.65
N ALA A 481 -24.67 -3.36 -1.64
CA ALA A 481 -25.45 -2.13 -1.69
C ALA A 481 -25.79 -1.71 -3.13
N GLU A 482 -25.03 -2.18 -4.12
CA GLU A 482 -25.08 -1.75 -5.53
C GLU A 482 -24.89 -0.22 -5.66
N GLU A 483 -23.99 0.37 -4.84
CA GLU A 483 -23.76 1.81 -4.83
C GLU A 483 -22.27 2.15 -4.64
N PHE A 484 -21.91 3.34 -5.11
CA PHE A 484 -20.60 3.93 -4.87
C PHE A 484 -20.57 4.79 -3.62
N THR A 485 -19.44 4.79 -2.92
CA THR A 485 -19.17 5.66 -1.78
C THR A 485 -17.82 6.33 -1.92
N ILE A 486 -17.76 7.66 -1.75
CA ILE A 486 -16.49 8.39 -1.65
C ILE A 486 -16.03 8.29 -0.19
N LEU A 487 -14.91 7.61 0.05
CA LEU A 487 -14.33 7.47 1.40
C LEU A 487 -13.58 8.72 1.84
N GLY A 488 -13.04 9.48 0.89
CA GLY A 488 -12.27 10.69 1.12
C GLY A 488 -11.26 10.95 0.01
N ALA A 489 -10.38 11.92 0.24
CA ALA A 489 -9.29 12.29 -0.66
C ALA A 489 -7.95 12.15 0.05
N ARG A 490 -6.95 11.54 -0.58
CA ARG A 490 -5.57 11.47 -0.09
C ARG A 490 -4.58 11.80 -1.20
N LYS A 491 -3.39 12.27 -0.84
CA LYS A 491 -2.28 12.37 -1.79
C LYS A 491 -1.67 10.98 -2.00
N GLY A 492 -1.04 10.78 -3.14
CA GLY A 492 -0.24 9.59 -3.39
C GLY A 492 1.08 9.61 -2.60
N ILE A 493 1.98 8.70 -2.95
CA ILE A 493 3.35 8.67 -2.44
C ILE A 493 4.13 9.81 -3.12
N ASP A 494 4.86 10.58 -2.35
CA ASP A 494 5.68 11.66 -2.90
C ASP A 494 7.03 11.16 -3.47
N ASP A 495 7.80 12.08 -4.09
CA ASP A 495 9.10 11.78 -4.69
C ASP A 495 10.15 11.26 -3.66
N ASN A 496 9.91 11.43 -2.37
CA ASN A 496 10.77 10.95 -1.29
C ASN A 496 10.34 9.57 -0.77
N GLY A 497 9.28 9.00 -1.32
CA GLY A 497 8.70 7.73 -0.89
C GLY A 497 7.79 7.85 0.34
N MET A 498 7.43 9.06 0.74
CA MET A 498 6.59 9.33 1.92
C MET A 498 5.11 9.16 1.55
N SER A 499 4.39 8.33 2.32
CA SER A 499 2.94 8.16 2.18
C SER A 499 2.17 9.26 2.91
N ASP A 500 1.14 9.83 2.25
CA ASP A 500 0.25 10.78 2.92
C ASP A 500 -0.68 10.04 3.89
N ARG A 501 -0.70 10.48 5.14
CA ARG A 501 -1.59 9.96 6.18
C ARG A 501 -2.90 10.75 6.31
N ASN A 502 -3.13 11.78 5.48
CA ASN A 502 -4.31 12.63 5.59
C ASN A 502 -5.42 12.17 4.64
N LEU A 503 -6.35 11.35 5.12
CA LEU A 503 -7.62 11.12 4.42
C LEU A 503 -8.55 12.30 4.70
N ILE A 504 -8.71 13.18 3.71
CA ILE A 504 -9.53 14.39 3.83
C ILE A 504 -10.96 14.06 3.40
N GLN A 505 -11.92 14.29 4.29
CA GLN A 505 -13.34 14.21 3.95
C GLN A 505 -13.76 15.44 3.15
N LEU A 506 -14.45 15.24 2.03
CA LEU A 506 -15.01 16.33 1.24
C LEU A 506 -16.01 17.14 2.06
N GLN A 507 -15.89 18.46 2.05
CA GLN A 507 -16.77 19.34 2.79
C GLN A 507 -17.64 20.18 1.83
N PRO A 508 -18.92 20.43 2.17
CA PRO A 508 -19.74 21.37 1.42
C PRO A 508 -19.08 22.74 1.32
N GLY A 509 -18.83 23.19 0.10
CA GLY A 509 -18.14 24.44 -0.20
C GLY A 509 -16.73 24.26 -0.74
N ASP A 510 -16.15 23.07 -0.67
CA ASP A 510 -14.90 22.76 -1.34
C ASP A 510 -15.03 22.92 -2.86
N GLU A 511 -13.93 23.33 -3.50
CA GLU A 511 -13.82 23.35 -4.96
C GLU A 511 -13.15 22.04 -5.42
N LEU A 512 -13.84 21.29 -6.28
CA LEU A 512 -13.34 20.04 -6.84
C LEU A 512 -13.18 20.18 -8.34
N THR A 513 -12.01 19.79 -8.87
CA THR A 513 -11.72 19.78 -10.30
C THR A 513 -11.34 18.38 -10.73
N THR A 514 -12.01 17.82 -11.75
CA THR A 514 -11.67 16.52 -12.32
C THR A 514 -10.38 16.61 -13.14
N ILE A 515 -9.51 15.63 -12.97
CA ILE A 515 -8.28 15.48 -13.74
C ILE A 515 -8.44 14.27 -14.67
N HIS A 516 -8.05 14.45 -15.93
CA HIS A 516 -7.92 13.39 -16.92
C HIS A 516 -6.51 13.42 -17.50
N TYR A 517 -6.16 12.40 -18.26
CA TYR A 517 -4.91 12.35 -19.00
C TYR A 517 -5.23 12.45 -20.50
N ALA A 518 -4.51 13.31 -21.21
CA ALA A 518 -4.73 13.54 -22.64
C ALA A 518 -3.45 13.33 -23.44
N SER A 519 -3.61 12.78 -24.65
CA SER A 519 -2.59 12.74 -25.69
C SER A 519 -3.19 13.09 -27.05
N THR A 520 -2.39 13.06 -28.11
CA THR A 520 -2.90 13.15 -29.48
C THR A 520 -3.43 11.80 -29.97
N ILE A 521 -4.47 11.80 -30.81
CA ILE A 521 -5.00 10.57 -31.44
C ILE A 521 -3.92 9.89 -32.30
N SER A 522 -2.98 10.68 -32.85
CA SER A 522 -1.82 10.15 -33.59
C SER A 522 -0.85 9.34 -32.72
N GLY A 523 -0.92 9.47 -31.37
CA GLY A 523 -0.12 8.70 -30.43
C GLY A 523 1.36 9.09 -30.37
N ASP A 524 1.72 10.30 -30.82
CA ASP A 524 3.10 10.78 -30.86
C ASP A 524 3.55 11.46 -29.54
N ASP A 525 2.61 11.73 -28.63
CA ASP A 525 2.86 12.45 -27.36
C ASP A 525 2.49 11.55 -26.15
N ASP A 526 3.24 11.70 -25.06
CA ASP A 526 2.92 11.09 -23.77
C ASP A 526 1.61 11.66 -23.21
N PHE A 527 0.89 10.86 -22.42
CA PHE A 527 -0.28 11.34 -21.69
C PHE A 527 0.11 12.41 -20.68
N THR A 528 -0.62 13.53 -20.70
CA THR A 528 -0.41 14.65 -19.76
C THR A 528 -1.68 14.94 -18.99
N PRO A 529 -1.60 15.28 -17.68
CA PRO A 529 -2.78 15.61 -16.90
C PRO A 529 -3.45 16.91 -17.40
N VAL A 530 -4.78 16.88 -17.51
CA VAL A 530 -5.61 18.02 -17.93
C VAL A 530 -6.78 18.19 -16.97
N GLU A 531 -7.05 19.44 -16.60
CA GLU A 531 -8.21 19.81 -15.79
C GLU A 531 -9.43 19.97 -16.73
N ILE A 532 -10.56 19.32 -16.40
CA ILE A 532 -11.74 19.33 -17.26
C ILE A 532 -12.89 20.13 -16.63
N ASP A 533 -13.50 19.63 -15.55
CA ASP A 533 -14.66 20.24 -14.93
C ASP A 533 -14.35 20.70 -13.50
N THR A 534 -14.77 21.91 -13.16
CA THR A 534 -14.65 22.45 -11.80
C THR A 534 -16.02 22.76 -11.24
N PHE A 535 -16.32 22.26 -10.05
CA PHE A 535 -17.59 22.45 -9.38
C PHE A 535 -17.42 22.55 -7.87
N THR A 536 -18.49 22.95 -7.18
CA THR A 536 -18.47 23.08 -5.71
C THR A 536 -19.09 21.85 -5.08
N VAL A 537 -18.40 21.23 -4.16
CA VAL A 537 -18.91 20.12 -3.33
C VAL A 537 -20.11 20.58 -2.53
N THR A 538 -21.11 19.73 -2.44
CA THR A 538 -22.36 19.94 -1.67
C THR A 538 -22.60 18.78 -0.70
N GLU A 539 -23.60 18.87 0.17
CA GLU A 539 -24.04 17.75 1.00
C GLU A 539 -24.61 16.55 0.19
N ASN A 540 -24.85 16.74 -1.12
CA ASN A 540 -25.39 15.72 -2.01
C ASN A 540 -24.41 15.33 -3.12
N THR A 541 -23.16 15.73 -3.03
CA THR A 541 -22.14 15.31 -3.98
C THR A 541 -21.92 13.81 -3.86
N THR A 542 -22.05 13.10 -4.99
CA THR A 542 -21.96 11.64 -5.08
C THR A 542 -21.08 11.22 -6.23
N PHE A 543 -20.50 10.05 -6.09
CA PHE A 543 -19.92 9.31 -7.20
C PHE A 543 -20.95 8.32 -7.73
N GLU A 544 -21.12 8.25 -9.04
CA GLU A 544 -22.09 7.36 -9.70
C GLU A 544 -21.66 7.01 -11.12
N GLU A 545 -22.16 5.92 -11.66
CA GLU A 545 -22.08 5.66 -13.09
C GLU A 545 -23.08 6.53 -13.83
N THR A 546 -22.62 7.19 -14.91
CA THR A 546 -23.43 8.06 -15.74
C THR A 546 -23.36 7.59 -17.19
N GLU A 547 -24.48 7.68 -17.92
CA GLU A 547 -24.50 7.45 -19.37
C GLU A 547 -23.50 8.37 -20.07
N MET A 548 -22.70 7.79 -20.95
CA MET A 548 -21.76 8.56 -21.74
C MET A 548 -22.52 9.47 -22.70
N GLY A 549 -22.08 10.71 -22.80
CA GLY A 549 -22.65 11.66 -23.76
C GLY A 549 -22.37 11.25 -25.20
N ASP A 550 -23.06 11.94 -26.16
CA ASP A 550 -22.79 11.75 -27.59
C ASP A 550 -21.31 12.02 -27.90
N GLY A 551 -20.69 11.12 -28.67
CA GLY A 551 -19.28 11.27 -29.04
C GLY A 551 -18.67 10.01 -29.60
N GLN A 552 -17.38 10.09 -29.92
CA GLN A 552 -16.59 8.92 -30.32
C GLN A 552 -15.67 8.52 -29.17
N PHE A 553 -15.61 7.21 -28.95
CA PHE A 553 -14.81 6.61 -27.89
C PHE A 553 -13.94 5.49 -28.44
N LEU A 554 -12.81 5.30 -27.79
CA LEU A 554 -11.89 4.23 -28.06
C LEU A 554 -11.84 3.31 -26.83
N MET A 555 -11.99 2.01 -27.03
CA MET A 555 -11.72 1.02 -26.03
C MET A 555 -10.65 0.03 -26.50
N LEU A 556 -9.91 -0.51 -25.57
CA LEU A 556 -8.95 -1.58 -25.79
C LEU A 556 -8.76 -2.40 -24.51
N PHE A 557 -8.11 -3.55 -24.64
CA PHE A 557 -7.63 -4.31 -23.50
C PHE A 557 -6.16 -4.04 -23.26
N GLU A 558 -5.82 -3.74 -22.02
CA GLU A 558 -4.45 -3.74 -21.51
C GLU A 558 -4.14 -5.12 -20.94
N MET A 559 -3.06 -5.71 -21.38
CA MET A 559 -2.53 -6.99 -20.92
C MET A 559 -1.24 -6.75 -20.16
N VAL A 560 -1.17 -7.17 -18.89
CA VAL A 560 0.05 -7.10 -18.08
C VAL A 560 0.77 -8.44 -18.16
N ASP A 561 2.00 -8.43 -18.66
CA ASP A 561 2.81 -9.62 -18.84
C ASP A 561 3.58 -10.07 -17.59
N LEU A 562 4.41 -11.13 -17.72
CA LEU A 562 5.20 -11.70 -16.62
C LEU A 562 6.22 -10.74 -16.00
N LYS A 563 6.63 -9.71 -16.73
CA LYS A 563 7.59 -8.68 -16.28
C LYS A 563 6.93 -7.39 -15.80
N ASN A 564 5.59 -7.39 -15.64
CA ASN A 564 4.76 -6.21 -15.38
C ASN A 564 4.80 -5.15 -16.50
N GLU A 565 5.10 -5.55 -17.74
CA GLU A 565 5.02 -4.67 -18.88
C GLU A 565 3.63 -4.72 -19.50
N SER A 566 3.05 -3.54 -19.80
CA SER A 566 1.75 -3.42 -20.43
C SER A 566 1.83 -3.57 -21.95
N VAL A 567 0.97 -4.43 -22.50
CA VAL A 567 0.76 -4.62 -23.92
C VAL A 567 -0.71 -4.40 -24.24
N TYR A 568 -1.01 -3.79 -25.37
CA TYR A 568 -2.36 -3.35 -25.70
C TYR A 568 -2.91 -4.12 -26.90
N SER A 569 -4.24 -4.44 -26.87
CA SER A 569 -4.95 -4.95 -28.01
C SER A 569 -5.13 -3.90 -29.11
N ASP A 570 -5.56 -4.32 -30.30
CA ASP A 570 -6.09 -3.38 -31.27
C ASP A 570 -7.31 -2.64 -30.67
N PRO A 571 -7.47 -1.34 -30.92
CA PRO A 571 -8.60 -0.59 -30.39
C PRO A 571 -9.89 -0.88 -31.16
N ILE A 572 -11.03 -0.79 -30.46
CA ILE A 572 -12.34 -0.63 -31.08
C ILE A 572 -12.80 0.82 -30.90
N ILE A 573 -13.27 1.42 -31.99
CA ILE A 573 -13.92 2.73 -31.93
C ILE A 573 -15.42 2.51 -31.90
N PHE A 574 -16.11 3.17 -30.99
CA PHE A 574 -17.55 3.21 -30.97
C PHE A 574 -18.07 4.63 -30.89
N THR A 575 -19.26 4.83 -31.44
CA THR A 575 -19.94 6.12 -31.45
C THR A 575 -21.20 6.01 -30.60
N VAL A 576 -21.38 6.95 -29.67
CA VAL A 576 -22.61 7.12 -28.92
C VAL A 576 -23.42 8.24 -29.54
N THR A 577 -24.70 7.98 -29.87
CA THR A 577 -25.63 8.97 -30.42
C THR A 577 -27.01 8.76 -29.80
N ASP A 578 -27.53 9.76 -29.09
CA ASP A 578 -28.82 9.69 -28.37
C ASP A 578 -28.91 8.44 -27.45
N GLY A 579 -27.80 8.01 -26.86
CA GLY A 579 -27.68 6.84 -25.96
C GLY A 579 -27.62 5.48 -26.68
N GLU A 580 -27.60 5.44 -28.02
CA GLU A 580 -27.35 4.21 -28.81
C GLU A 580 -25.85 4.10 -29.11
N ILE A 581 -25.29 2.89 -28.92
CA ILE A 581 -23.86 2.60 -29.12
C ILE A 581 -23.73 1.82 -30.44
N GLU A 582 -22.92 2.35 -31.36
CA GLU A 582 -22.53 1.67 -32.60
C GLU A 582 -20.99 1.46 -32.58
N ALA A 583 -20.54 0.21 -32.56
CA ALA A 583 -19.13 -0.13 -32.61
C ALA A 583 -18.66 -0.31 -34.07
N GLU A 584 -17.45 0.19 -34.36
CA GLU A 584 -16.76 0.01 -35.65
C GLU A 584 -15.42 -0.73 -35.40
N LEU A 585 -15.22 -1.83 -36.16
CA LEU A 585 -13.97 -2.63 -36.15
C LEU A 585 -12.95 -2.05 -37.12
#